data_bd5e93b80d7e16dd9139f4c481e9e9d7
#
_entry.id   bd5e93b80d7e16dd9139f4c481e9e9d7
#
_cell.length_a   1.000
_cell.length_b   1.000
_cell.length_c   1.000
_cell.angle_alpha   90.00
_cell.angle_beta   90.00
_cell.angle_gamma   90.00
#
_symmetry.space_group_name_H-M   'P 1'
#
loop_
_entity.id
_entity.type
_entity.pdbx_description
1 polymer ?
#
loop_
_entity_poly.entity_id
_entity_poly.type
_entity_poly.pdbx_seq_one_letter_code
_entity_poly.pdbx_strand_id
1 'polypeptide(L)'
;VKRLTTFNKRGFYMKKLALLSLFGPLALAQALELKLEPIGTIKVSGALTVYIINSNNRAVNDDKETRYDVGSAIVSLSKSAEPFGFTLIGGAYATPVVGLGLIRTSQYTDPFSPIPVAYVEYSPMKGLSIQAGKLPTIIGYESAFTYQNNYIQRGLVWNMQPVINNGVRLTYSTELFFVKLGVNDGFYTLSKKDPKPALEASVGLTPIKDGSIALGVILPDKNSRPNDTADPSNKRELNLVASYTLDKLSFGADLLYVEAPRSNTAGVSEKAKASGVALHLSYDLKPFKLSGRIEYVKDNSDAGGIDLVGLSDGNKGWTFTVTPAYTKGPLFLRGELSYVKADQPFTQNNKKDQTRIGMEVGFIF
;
A
#
# COMPACT_ATOMS: atom_id res chain seq x y z
N VAL A 1 64.39 -0.05 0.63
CA VAL A 1 63.45 -1.18 0.82
C VAL A 1 62.22 -0.62 1.56
N LYS A 2 61.19 -0.18 0.83
CA LYS A 2 59.92 0.30 1.40
C LYS A 2 58.95 -0.85 1.41
N ARG A 3 58.55 -1.32 2.61
CA ARG A 3 57.40 -2.22 2.77
C ARG A 3 56.13 -1.39 2.71
N LEU A 4 55.33 -1.62 1.70
CA LEU A 4 53.93 -1.17 1.60
C LEU A 4 53.05 -2.05 2.48
N THR A 5 52.55 -1.50 3.56
CA THR A 5 51.50 -2.11 4.37
C THR A 5 50.15 -1.88 3.65
N THR A 6 49.62 -2.92 3.06
CA THR A 6 48.28 -2.93 2.52
C THR A 6 47.29 -2.91 3.69
N PHE A 7 46.67 -1.76 3.93
CA PHE A 7 45.49 -1.65 4.78
C PHE A 7 44.30 -2.27 4.04
N ASN A 8 43.90 -3.44 4.51
CA ASN A 8 42.71 -4.13 4.04
C ASN A 8 41.47 -3.39 4.57
N LYS A 9 40.95 -2.44 3.80
CA LYS A 9 39.65 -1.83 4.03
C LYS A 9 38.58 -2.89 3.71
N ARG A 10 38.29 -3.76 4.65
CA ARG A 10 36.98 -4.43 4.70
C ARG A 10 35.96 -3.34 4.99
N GLY A 11 35.41 -2.74 3.96
CA GLY A 11 34.26 -1.89 4.04
C GLY A 11 33.14 -2.70 4.68
N PHE A 12 32.83 -2.34 5.91
CA PHE A 12 31.61 -2.75 6.58
C PHE A 12 30.45 -2.11 5.82
N TYR A 13 29.96 -2.80 4.80
CA TYR A 13 28.68 -2.47 4.21
C TYR A 13 27.64 -2.69 5.32
N MET A 14 27.31 -1.62 6.04
CA MET A 14 26.07 -1.57 6.78
C MET A 14 24.96 -1.75 5.74
N LYS A 15 24.47 -2.97 5.58
CA LYS A 15 23.19 -3.20 4.91
C LYS A 15 22.20 -2.36 5.69
N LYS A 16 21.76 -1.25 5.09
CA LYS A 16 20.65 -0.48 5.61
C LYS A 16 19.55 -1.50 5.81
N LEU A 17 19.12 -1.68 7.06
CA LEU A 17 17.80 -2.22 7.31
C LEU A 17 16.84 -1.24 6.62
N ALA A 18 16.56 -1.48 5.36
CA ALA A 18 15.35 -0.97 4.80
C ALA A 18 14.28 -1.55 5.71
N LEU A 19 13.61 -0.71 6.49
CA LEU A 19 12.28 -1.05 6.98
C LEU A 19 11.63 -1.74 5.80
N LEU A 20 11.27 -3.01 5.98
CA LEU A 20 10.61 -3.76 4.94
C LEU A 20 9.32 -3.03 4.57
N SER A 21 9.47 -2.09 3.65
CA SER A 21 8.43 -1.85 2.70
C SER A 21 8.40 -3.14 1.89
N LEU A 22 7.34 -3.91 1.98
CA LEU A 22 7.06 -5.11 1.21
C LEU A 22 6.91 -4.81 -0.29
N PHE A 23 7.61 -3.77 -0.75
CA PHE A 23 7.55 -3.21 -2.09
C PHE A 23 8.40 -4.07 -3.01
N GLY A 24 7.74 -4.68 -3.95
CA GLY A 24 8.43 -5.31 -5.07
C GLY A 24 9.32 -4.26 -5.76
N PRO A 25 10.62 -4.54 -5.97
CA PRO A 25 11.51 -3.59 -6.60
C PRO A 25 11.17 -3.45 -8.08
N LEU A 26 10.34 -2.47 -8.42
CA LEU A 26 10.51 -1.81 -9.70
C LEU A 26 11.78 -0.96 -9.54
N ALA A 27 12.71 -1.08 -10.46
CA ALA A 27 14.04 -0.50 -10.50
C ALA A 27 14.37 0.47 -9.36
N LEU A 28 15.41 0.19 -8.60
CA LEU A 28 16.04 1.15 -7.71
C LEU A 28 16.61 2.29 -8.58
N ALA A 29 15.77 3.26 -8.90
CA ALA A 29 16.24 4.52 -9.41
C ALA A 29 17.18 5.13 -8.35
N GLN A 30 18.31 5.62 -8.76
CA GLN A 30 19.22 6.30 -7.83
C GLN A 30 18.59 7.64 -7.46
N ALA A 31 18.11 7.75 -6.21
CA ALA A 31 17.65 9.03 -5.70
C ALA A 31 18.77 10.08 -5.83
N LEU A 32 18.41 11.26 -6.30
CA LEU A 32 19.33 12.39 -6.30
C LEU A 32 19.64 12.77 -4.84
N GLU A 33 20.92 12.86 -4.49
CA GLU A 33 21.36 13.31 -3.17
C GLU A 33 21.79 14.77 -3.21
N LEU A 34 21.12 15.62 -2.45
CA LEU A 34 21.44 17.03 -2.25
C LEU A 34 22.06 17.22 -0.87
N LYS A 35 23.29 17.70 -0.82
CA LYS A 35 23.94 18.08 0.44
C LYS A 35 23.62 19.54 0.72
N LEU A 36 22.90 19.81 1.79
CA LEU A 36 22.46 21.15 2.22
C LEU A 36 22.95 21.40 3.64
N GLU A 37 23.94 22.28 3.79
CA GLU A 37 24.40 22.74 5.12
C GLU A 37 23.41 23.78 5.69
N PRO A 38 23.07 23.74 6.98
CA PRO A 38 23.44 22.72 8.00
C PRO A 38 22.47 21.52 8.08
N ILE A 39 21.53 21.37 7.13
CA ILE A 39 20.43 20.37 7.20
C ILE A 39 20.95 18.94 7.02
N GLY A 40 22.00 18.77 6.19
CA GLY A 40 22.55 17.47 5.83
C GLY A 40 22.11 16.99 4.44
N THR A 41 22.16 15.68 4.20
CA THR A 41 21.82 15.08 2.90
C THR A 41 20.32 14.82 2.77
N ILE A 42 19.71 15.46 1.78
CA ILE A 42 18.33 15.21 1.37
C ILE A 42 18.34 14.30 0.13
N LYS A 43 17.52 13.26 0.16
CA LYS A 43 17.27 12.41 -0.99
C LYS A 43 16.01 12.88 -1.70
N VAL A 44 16.14 13.07 -3.01
CA VAL A 44 15.04 13.41 -3.91
C VAL A 44 14.80 12.22 -4.82
N SER A 45 13.59 11.75 -4.87
CA SER A 45 13.15 10.68 -5.76
C SER A 45 11.73 10.96 -6.24
N GLY A 46 11.27 10.23 -7.22
CA GLY A 46 9.92 10.43 -7.71
C GLY A 46 9.53 9.47 -8.81
N ALA A 47 8.30 9.62 -9.27
CA ALA A 47 7.75 8.85 -10.37
C ALA A 47 6.81 9.68 -11.22
N LEU A 48 6.95 9.53 -12.53
CA LEU A 48 5.97 9.99 -13.51
C LEU A 48 5.46 8.77 -14.26
N THR A 49 4.19 8.45 -14.13
CA THR A 49 3.58 7.29 -14.80
C THR A 49 2.26 7.68 -15.46
N VAL A 50 1.95 7.04 -16.56
CA VAL A 50 0.67 7.14 -17.23
C VAL A 50 0.16 5.74 -17.55
N TYR A 51 -1.15 5.55 -17.44
CA TYR A 51 -1.78 4.25 -17.71
C TYR A 51 -3.00 4.37 -18.63
N ILE A 52 -3.32 3.26 -19.25
CA ILE A 52 -4.58 3.01 -19.92
C ILE A 52 -5.16 1.69 -19.42
N ILE A 53 -6.43 1.68 -19.07
CA ILE A 53 -7.16 0.47 -18.65
C ILE A 53 -8.48 0.41 -19.42
N ASN A 54 -8.77 -0.73 -20.01
CA ASN A 54 -10.04 -1.05 -20.65
C ASN A 54 -10.76 -2.14 -19.89
N SER A 55 -12.08 -1.99 -19.69
CA SER A 55 -12.95 -2.93 -18.97
C SER A 55 -14.03 -3.45 -19.90
N ASN A 56 -14.28 -4.75 -19.95
CA ASN A 56 -15.40 -5.33 -20.70
C ASN A 56 -16.76 -5.05 -20.04
N ASN A 57 -16.83 -5.19 -18.71
CA ASN A 57 -18.01 -4.87 -17.90
C ASN A 57 -17.62 -3.75 -16.92
N ARG A 58 -18.24 -2.57 -17.08
CA ARG A 58 -17.93 -1.42 -16.22
C ARG A 58 -18.32 -1.67 -14.78
N ALA A 59 -17.45 -1.32 -13.84
CA ALA A 59 -17.82 -1.26 -12.45
C ALA A 59 -18.89 -0.17 -12.20
N VAL A 60 -19.62 -0.30 -11.13
CA VAL A 60 -20.53 0.76 -10.66
C VAL A 60 -19.70 2.05 -10.49
N ASN A 61 -20.22 3.17 -10.97
CA ASN A 61 -19.58 4.49 -11.00
C ASN A 61 -18.47 4.70 -12.07
N ASP A 62 -18.17 3.74 -12.93
CA ASP A 62 -17.36 4.00 -14.12
C ASP A 62 -18.18 4.72 -15.19
N ASP A 63 -17.70 5.87 -15.68
CA ASP A 63 -18.32 6.62 -16.77
C ASP A 63 -17.91 6.12 -18.17
N LYS A 64 -16.79 5.37 -18.27
CA LYS A 64 -16.22 4.89 -19.53
C LYS A 64 -15.64 3.48 -19.41
N GLU A 65 -15.66 2.74 -20.53
CA GLU A 65 -15.02 1.43 -20.65
C GLU A 65 -13.49 1.53 -20.67
N THR A 66 -12.98 2.60 -21.27
CA THR A 66 -11.55 2.86 -21.36
C THR A 66 -11.18 4.12 -20.60
N ARG A 67 -10.24 3.99 -19.68
CA ARG A 67 -9.65 5.08 -18.92
C ARG A 67 -8.18 5.19 -19.23
N TYR A 68 -7.72 6.39 -19.58
CA TYR A 68 -6.30 6.76 -19.59
C TYR A 68 -6.12 7.95 -18.65
N ASP A 69 -5.07 7.92 -17.85
CA ASP A 69 -4.80 8.96 -16.85
C ASP A 69 -3.34 8.89 -16.38
N VAL A 70 -2.94 9.88 -15.60
CA VAL A 70 -1.69 9.88 -14.85
C VAL A 70 -1.82 8.88 -13.71
N GLY A 71 -0.92 7.92 -13.64
CA GLY A 71 -0.85 6.96 -12.52
C GLY A 71 -0.14 7.56 -11.31
N SER A 72 0.95 8.28 -11.58
CA SER A 72 1.72 9.02 -10.57
C SER A 72 2.45 10.19 -11.21
N ALA A 73 2.40 11.35 -10.59
CA ALA A 73 3.27 12.49 -10.84
C ALA A 73 3.72 12.99 -9.45
N ILE A 74 4.67 12.28 -8.85
CA ILE A 74 5.02 12.38 -7.42
C ILE A 74 6.49 12.71 -7.26
N VAL A 75 6.79 13.57 -6.29
CA VAL A 75 8.13 13.82 -5.76
C VAL A 75 8.18 13.45 -4.29
N SER A 76 9.24 12.77 -3.91
CA SER A 76 9.56 12.42 -2.53
C SER A 76 10.84 13.09 -2.10
N LEU A 77 10.78 13.81 -0.99
CA LEU A 77 11.93 14.40 -0.29
C LEU A 77 12.10 13.69 1.03
N SER A 78 13.28 13.18 1.32
CA SER A 78 13.53 12.51 2.60
C SER A 78 14.94 12.81 3.12
N LYS A 79 15.03 12.91 4.45
CA LYS A 79 16.27 12.98 5.21
C LYS A 79 16.25 11.87 6.25
N SER A 80 17.32 11.07 6.28
CA SER A 80 17.47 10.04 7.32
C SER A 80 17.56 10.70 8.71
N ALA A 81 16.97 10.08 9.71
CA ALA A 81 17.00 10.56 11.09
C ALA A 81 18.36 10.28 11.72
N GLU A 82 19.18 11.34 11.92
CA GLU A 82 20.48 11.35 12.59
C GLU A 82 20.65 12.66 13.39
N PRO A 83 20.04 12.78 14.59
CA PRO A 83 18.91 12.01 15.10
C PRO A 83 17.54 12.43 14.53
N PHE A 84 17.45 13.55 13.78
CA PHE A 84 16.23 14.09 13.23
C PHE A 84 16.19 13.90 11.72
N GLY A 85 15.05 13.45 11.23
CA GLY A 85 14.75 13.24 9.82
C GLY A 85 13.32 13.63 9.47
N PHE A 86 12.98 13.48 8.20
CA PHE A 86 11.64 13.69 7.68
C PHE A 86 11.42 12.91 6.38
N THR A 87 10.17 12.72 6.04
CA THR A 87 9.73 12.29 4.71
C THR A 87 8.54 13.14 4.28
N LEU A 88 8.62 13.66 3.07
CA LEU A 88 7.55 14.41 2.41
C LEU A 88 7.34 13.81 1.02
N ILE A 89 6.11 13.36 0.72
CA ILE A 89 5.70 12.92 -0.61
C ILE A 89 4.55 13.81 -1.06
N GLY A 90 4.71 14.43 -2.22
CA GLY A 90 3.71 15.32 -2.79
C GLY A 90 3.53 15.11 -4.29
N GLY A 91 2.31 15.38 -4.78
CA GLY A 91 1.96 15.30 -6.19
C GLY A 91 0.59 14.69 -6.45
N ALA A 92 0.36 14.30 -7.70
CA ALA A 92 -0.85 13.63 -8.15
C ALA A 92 -0.61 12.12 -8.27
N TYR A 93 -1.60 11.33 -7.89
CA TYR A 93 -1.51 9.86 -7.91
C TYR A 93 -2.90 9.23 -8.05
N ALA A 94 -2.93 8.05 -8.66
CA ALA A 94 -4.12 7.21 -8.75
C ALA A 94 -3.91 5.89 -8.00
N THR A 95 -5.01 5.36 -7.47
CA THR A 95 -5.01 4.05 -6.80
C THR A 95 -6.06 3.13 -7.43
N PRO A 96 -5.94 2.77 -8.73
CA PRO A 96 -6.91 1.89 -9.36
C PRO A 96 -6.95 0.54 -8.65
N VAL A 97 -8.15 0.01 -8.45
CA VAL A 97 -8.41 -1.28 -7.79
C VAL A 97 -9.19 -2.17 -8.75
N VAL A 98 -8.86 -3.46 -8.80
CA VAL A 98 -9.62 -4.43 -9.62
C VAL A 98 -11.08 -4.50 -9.15
N GLY A 99 -12.01 -4.60 -10.06
CA GLY A 99 -13.44 -4.69 -9.72
C GLY A 99 -14.13 -3.36 -9.41
N LEU A 100 -13.39 -2.34 -8.98
CA LEU A 100 -13.95 -1.06 -8.58
C LEU A 100 -13.94 -0.03 -9.72
N GLY A 101 -14.74 1.03 -9.58
CA GLY A 101 -14.76 2.15 -10.50
C GLY A 101 -13.39 2.85 -10.62
N LEU A 102 -12.99 3.19 -11.83
CA LEU A 102 -11.74 3.89 -12.10
C LEU A 102 -11.94 5.39 -11.89
N ILE A 103 -11.53 5.87 -10.74
CA ILE A 103 -11.60 7.28 -10.36
C ILE A 103 -10.47 8.05 -11.07
N ARG A 104 -10.73 9.29 -11.49
CA ARG A 104 -9.71 10.17 -12.10
C ARG A 104 -8.67 10.57 -11.07
N THR A 105 -7.42 10.70 -11.50
CA THR A 105 -6.30 11.12 -10.65
C THR A 105 -6.57 12.46 -9.97
N SER A 106 -7.23 13.40 -10.65
CA SER A 106 -7.67 14.68 -10.08
C SER A 106 -8.66 14.53 -8.91
N GLN A 107 -9.40 13.42 -8.84
CA GLN A 107 -10.36 13.14 -7.77
C GLN A 107 -9.72 12.38 -6.58
N TYR A 108 -8.59 11.70 -6.79
CA TYR A 108 -7.86 11.03 -5.70
C TYR A 108 -7.11 11.99 -4.78
N THR A 109 -6.85 13.21 -5.22
CA THR A 109 -6.25 14.21 -4.34
C THR A 109 -7.18 14.66 -3.22
N ASP A 110 -8.47 14.43 -3.34
CA ASP A 110 -9.45 14.81 -2.30
C ASP A 110 -9.34 13.92 -1.04
N PRO A 111 -9.31 12.56 -1.13
CA PRO A 111 -9.24 11.72 0.07
C PRO A 111 -7.90 11.83 0.82
N PHE A 112 -6.77 11.86 0.12
CA PHE A 112 -5.45 11.81 0.75
C PHE A 112 -4.66 13.11 0.61
N SER A 113 -5.20 14.15 -0.02
CA SER A 113 -4.60 15.42 -0.39
C SER A 113 -3.41 15.29 -1.37
N PRO A 114 -2.97 16.38 -2.00
CA PRO A 114 -1.75 16.37 -2.84
C PRO A 114 -0.47 16.09 -2.05
N ILE A 115 -0.55 16.03 -0.72
CA ILE A 115 0.56 15.62 0.17
C ILE A 115 0.09 14.38 0.95
N PRO A 116 0.16 13.18 0.33
CA PRO A 116 -0.29 11.95 0.97
C PRO A 116 0.59 11.49 2.13
N VAL A 117 1.89 11.84 2.13
CA VAL A 117 2.80 11.46 3.22
C VAL A 117 3.60 12.69 3.65
N ALA A 118 3.59 12.99 4.95
CA ALA A 118 4.37 14.06 5.53
C ALA A 118 4.60 13.79 7.02
N TYR A 119 5.81 13.40 7.40
CA TYR A 119 6.13 13.17 8.81
C TYR A 119 7.56 13.58 9.15
N VAL A 120 7.75 13.90 10.40
CA VAL A 120 9.06 14.05 11.03
C VAL A 120 9.44 12.76 11.75
N GLU A 121 10.74 12.52 11.88
CA GLU A 121 11.27 11.33 12.53
C GLU A 121 12.39 11.71 13.49
N TYR A 122 12.37 11.12 14.68
CA TYR A 122 13.40 11.22 15.69
C TYR A 122 13.93 9.85 16.05
N SER A 123 15.22 9.63 15.87
CA SER A 123 15.91 8.38 16.19
C SER A 123 16.95 8.63 17.30
N PRO A 124 16.56 8.47 18.58
CA PRO A 124 17.45 8.72 19.72
C PRO A 124 18.58 7.71 19.83
N MET A 125 18.38 6.52 19.30
CA MET A 125 19.35 5.43 19.32
C MET A 125 19.14 4.47 18.16
N LYS A 126 20.14 3.65 17.86
CA LYS A 126 20.05 2.65 16.80
C LYS A 126 18.85 1.71 17.02
N GLY A 127 18.05 1.54 15.98
CA GLY A 127 16.88 0.67 15.98
C GLY A 127 15.62 1.29 16.55
N LEU A 128 15.67 2.42 17.24
CA LEU A 128 14.49 3.11 17.77
C LEU A 128 14.19 4.35 16.94
N SER A 129 12.95 4.49 16.47
CA SER A 129 12.46 5.71 15.84
C SER A 129 11.06 6.08 16.34
N ILE A 130 10.80 7.38 16.36
CA ILE A 130 9.50 7.99 16.66
C ILE A 130 9.15 8.84 15.46
N GLN A 131 8.00 8.54 14.84
CA GLN A 131 7.49 9.26 13.68
C GLN A 131 6.20 9.98 14.06
N ALA A 132 6.02 11.21 13.59
CA ALA A 132 4.83 12.00 13.84
C ALA A 132 4.40 12.75 12.58
N GLY A 133 3.13 12.65 12.22
CA GLY A 133 2.55 13.29 11.04
C GLY A 133 1.65 12.36 10.26
N LYS A 134 1.65 12.52 8.93
CA LYS A 134 0.86 11.74 7.99
C LYS A 134 1.67 10.53 7.52
N LEU A 135 1.34 9.37 8.04
CA LEU A 135 2.12 8.14 7.95
C LEU A 135 1.45 7.13 7.02
N PRO A 136 2.20 6.37 6.21
CA PRO A 136 1.68 5.18 5.54
C PRO A 136 1.19 4.16 6.57
N THR A 137 0.17 3.38 6.20
CA THR A 137 -0.36 2.29 7.01
C THR A 137 0.72 1.25 7.37
N ILE A 138 0.47 0.51 8.45
CA ILE A 138 1.24 -0.69 8.83
C ILE A 138 0.57 -1.98 8.35
N ILE A 139 -0.59 -1.88 7.70
CA ILE A 139 -1.43 -2.98 7.24
C ILE A 139 -1.19 -3.23 5.75
N GLY A 140 -1.20 -4.50 5.36
CA GLY A 140 -1.25 -4.95 3.98
C GLY A 140 0.10 -5.13 3.29
N TYR A 141 0.04 -5.82 2.16
CA TYR A 141 1.18 -6.17 1.32
C TYR A 141 1.41 -5.14 0.20
N GLU A 142 0.35 -4.59 -0.39
CA GLU A 142 0.44 -3.65 -1.51
C GLU A 142 0.55 -2.19 -1.04
N SER A 143 1.33 -1.39 -1.78
CA SER A 143 1.50 0.05 -1.51
C SER A 143 0.37 0.88 -2.10
N ALA A 144 0.22 2.10 -1.56
CA ALA A 144 -0.69 3.11 -2.10
C ALA A 144 -0.33 3.56 -3.52
N PHE A 145 0.96 3.64 -3.86
CA PHE A 145 1.42 4.20 -5.13
C PHE A 145 1.65 3.10 -6.18
N THR A 146 1.11 3.28 -7.41
CA THR A 146 1.22 2.32 -8.50
C THR A 146 2.65 1.88 -8.77
N TYR A 147 3.56 2.83 -8.91
CA TYR A 147 4.96 2.55 -9.25
C TYR A 147 5.72 1.74 -8.19
N GLN A 148 5.17 1.62 -6.98
CA GLN A 148 5.75 0.82 -5.91
C GLN A 148 5.26 -0.63 -5.89
N ASN A 149 4.25 -0.96 -6.68
CA ASN A 149 3.67 -2.30 -6.76
C ASN A 149 4.12 -3.06 -8.01
N ASN A 150 3.96 -4.37 -8.00
CA ASN A 150 4.17 -5.20 -9.18
C ASN A 150 3.04 -5.05 -10.22
N TYR A 151 1.88 -4.54 -9.81
CA TYR A 151 0.64 -4.45 -10.56
C TYR A 151 0.26 -3.01 -10.85
N ILE A 152 -0.50 -2.76 -11.93
CA ILE A 152 -1.11 -1.46 -12.22
C ILE A 152 -2.25 -1.20 -11.22
N GLN A 153 -3.10 -2.22 -11.03
CA GLN A 153 -4.25 -2.16 -10.13
C GLN A 153 -3.95 -2.87 -8.80
N ARG A 154 -4.44 -2.30 -7.68
CA ARG A 154 -4.44 -2.98 -6.37
C ARG A 154 -5.48 -4.09 -6.36
N GLY A 155 -5.30 -5.01 -5.42
CA GLY A 155 -6.26 -6.04 -5.14
C GLY A 155 -7.45 -5.60 -4.32
N LEU A 156 -8.44 -6.50 -4.20
CA LEU A 156 -9.59 -6.30 -3.32
C LEU A 156 -9.19 -6.40 -1.84
N VAL A 157 -8.17 -7.21 -1.51
CA VAL A 157 -7.64 -7.27 -0.13
C VAL A 157 -7.05 -5.91 0.26
N TRP A 158 -6.31 -5.26 -0.64
CA TRP A 158 -5.82 -3.90 -0.41
C TRP A 158 -6.96 -2.89 -0.20
N ASN A 159 -8.09 -3.03 -0.90
CA ASN A 159 -9.22 -2.11 -0.77
C ASN A 159 -9.85 -2.12 0.63
N MET A 160 -9.69 -3.20 1.37
CA MET A 160 -10.23 -3.33 2.71
C MET A 160 -9.36 -2.71 3.81
N GLN A 161 -8.13 -2.26 3.50
CA GLN A 161 -7.17 -1.73 4.48
C GLN A 161 -7.12 -0.20 4.51
N PRO A 162 -6.63 0.43 5.60
CA PRO A 162 -6.30 1.84 5.59
C PRO A 162 -5.07 2.08 4.73
N VAL A 163 -4.93 3.28 4.20
CA VAL A 163 -3.82 3.63 3.31
C VAL A 163 -2.84 4.58 3.98
N ILE A 164 -3.37 5.63 4.62
CA ILE A 164 -2.61 6.70 5.23
C ILE A 164 -3.34 7.13 6.51
N ASN A 165 -2.59 7.35 7.58
CA ASN A 165 -3.10 7.76 8.88
C ASN A 165 -2.33 8.98 9.40
N ASN A 166 -3.04 9.90 10.09
CA ASN A 166 -2.40 10.96 10.85
C ASN A 166 -2.15 10.47 12.27
N GLY A 167 -0.91 10.53 12.76
CA GLY A 167 -0.63 10.00 14.07
C GLY A 167 0.83 10.07 14.49
N VAL A 168 1.10 9.33 15.56
CA VAL A 168 2.44 9.13 16.09
C VAL A 168 2.71 7.63 16.16
N ARG A 169 3.87 7.21 15.71
CA ARG A 169 4.32 5.82 15.68
C ARG A 169 5.71 5.68 16.26
N LEU A 170 5.86 4.77 17.21
CA LEU A 170 7.14 4.29 17.70
C LEU A 170 7.48 2.99 16.99
N THR A 171 8.71 2.87 16.50
CA THR A 171 9.24 1.65 15.89
C THR A 171 10.54 1.26 16.60
N TYR A 172 10.61 0.01 17.02
CA TYR A 172 11.87 -0.60 17.45
C TYR A 172 12.19 -1.76 16.51
N SER A 173 13.39 -1.78 15.95
CA SER A 173 13.82 -2.80 14.99
C SER A 173 15.23 -3.30 15.27
N THR A 174 15.41 -4.60 15.09
CA THR A 174 16.67 -5.32 15.12
C THR A 174 16.90 -6.03 13.77
N GLU A 175 17.91 -6.87 13.66
CA GLU A 175 18.13 -7.70 12.48
C GLU A 175 17.11 -8.85 12.37
N LEU A 176 16.48 -9.26 13.49
CA LEU A 176 15.60 -10.42 13.57
C LEU A 176 14.12 -10.06 13.67
N PHE A 177 13.81 -8.93 14.25
CA PHE A 177 12.41 -8.54 14.49
C PHE A 177 12.23 -7.03 14.51
N PHE A 178 10.98 -6.62 14.34
CA PHE A 178 10.54 -5.26 14.63
C PHE A 178 9.22 -5.25 15.42
N VAL A 179 9.03 -4.16 16.16
CA VAL A 179 7.76 -3.84 16.81
C VAL A 179 7.40 -2.41 16.45
N LYS A 180 6.15 -2.18 16.08
CA LYS A 180 5.57 -0.85 15.85
C LYS A 180 4.38 -0.67 16.77
N LEU A 181 4.30 0.48 17.42
CA LEU A 181 3.16 0.89 18.25
C LEU A 181 2.82 2.32 17.90
N GLY A 182 1.55 2.63 17.75
CA GLY A 182 1.14 3.98 17.40
C GLY A 182 -0.28 4.31 17.82
N VAL A 183 -0.53 5.61 17.75
CA VAL A 183 -1.85 6.20 17.92
C VAL A 183 -2.12 7.05 16.69
N ASN A 184 -3.26 6.83 16.04
CA ASN A 184 -3.63 7.53 14.82
C ASN A 184 -5.14 7.83 14.77
N ASP A 185 -5.57 8.42 13.66
CA ASP A 185 -6.95 8.82 13.41
C ASP A 185 -7.86 7.67 12.90
N GLY A 186 -7.39 6.45 12.88
CA GLY A 186 -8.16 5.26 12.50
C GLY A 186 -8.26 5.04 10.99
N PHE A 187 -9.28 4.28 10.59
CA PHE A 187 -9.50 3.94 9.20
C PHE A 187 -10.23 5.09 8.48
N TYR A 188 -9.58 5.74 7.53
CA TYR A 188 -10.14 6.82 6.69
C TYR A 188 -10.95 7.88 7.43
N THR A 189 -10.31 8.71 8.21
CA THR A 189 -10.95 9.90 8.72
C THR A 189 -11.02 11.01 7.68
N LEU A 190 -11.83 10.80 6.65
CA LEU A 190 -12.13 11.86 5.69
C LEU A 190 -13.04 12.94 6.30
N SER A 191 -13.77 12.63 7.37
CA SER A 191 -14.61 13.62 8.05
C SER A 191 -13.81 14.31 9.14
N LYS A 192 -13.80 15.63 9.08
CA LYS A 192 -13.21 16.52 10.09
C LYS A 192 -13.97 16.53 11.43
N LYS A 193 -14.98 15.68 11.59
CA LYS A 193 -15.82 15.64 12.77
C LYS A 193 -15.25 14.67 13.79
N ASP A 194 -14.34 15.18 14.62
CA ASP A 194 -13.94 14.61 15.91
C ASP A 194 -13.45 13.14 15.82
N PRO A 195 -12.34 12.88 15.12
CA PRO A 195 -11.77 11.53 15.05
C PRO A 195 -11.27 11.13 16.43
N LYS A 196 -11.82 10.06 16.98
CA LYS A 196 -11.27 9.46 18.17
C LYS A 196 -10.05 8.63 17.81
N PRO A 197 -9.01 8.65 18.66
CA PRO A 197 -7.77 7.96 18.35
C PRO A 197 -7.97 6.44 18.24
N ALA A 198 -7.30 5.84 17.26
CA ALA A 198 -7.13 4.41 17.13
C ALA A 198 -5.74 4.01 17.61
N LEU A 199 -5.62 2.80 18.15
CA LEU A 199 -4.33 2.18 18.43
C LEU A 199 -3.92 1.35 17.21
N GLU A 200 -2.66 1.45 16.81
CA GLU A 200 -2.04 0.54 15.86
C GLU A 200 -0.90 -0.22 16.52
N ALA A 201 -0.75 -1.49 16.17
CA ALA A 201 0.39 -2.28 16.59
C ALA A 201 0.79 -3.26 15.48
N SER A 202 2.09 -3.49 15.33
CA SER A 202 2.60 -4.54 14.45
C SER A 202 3.85 -5.16 15.05
N VAL A 203 3.97 -6.47 14.91
CA VAL A 203 5.18 -7.22 15.19
C VAL A 203 5.56 -8.02 13.95
N GLY A 204 6.82 -7.98 13.58
CA GLY A 204 7.34 -8.74 12.47
C GLY A 204 8.64 -9.44 12.79
N LEU A 205 8.85 -10.56 12.12
CA LEU A 205 10.05 -11.38 12.21
C LEU A 205 10.73 -11.45 10.83
N THR A 206 12.05 -11.42 10.85
CA THR A 206 12.92 -11.64 9.70
C THR A 206 13.87 -12.82 9.99
N PRO A 207 13.31 -14.03 10.26
CA PRO A 207 14.08 -15.14 10.80
C PRO A 207 15.07 -15.75 9.82
N ILE A 208 14.87 -15.49 8.53
CA ILE A 208 15.71 -15.97 7.43
C ILE A 208 16.05 -14.80 6.51
N LYS A 209 17.18 -14.93 5.83
CA LYS A 209 17.57 -13.98 4.81
C LYS A 209 16.51 -13.93 3.71
N ASP A 210 16.12 -12.71 3.31
CA ASP A 210 15.14 -12.44 2.25
C ASP A 210 13.71 -12.96 2.53
N GLY A 211 13.39 -13.24 3.81
CA GLY A 211 12.07 -13.63 4.28
C GLY A 211 11.57 -12.83 5.46
N SER A 212 10.27 -12.56 5.52
CA SER A 212 9.62 -11.85 6.60
C SER A 212 8.19 -12.32 6.82
N ILE A 213 7.73 -12.19 8.06
CA ILE A 213 6.33 -12.36 8.44
C ILE A 213 5.99 -11.28 9.46
N ALA A 214 4.82 -10.66 9.32
CA ALA A 214 4.36 -9.62 10.21
C ALA A 214 2.86 -9.77 10.52
N LEU A 215 2.53 -9.53 11.77
CA LEU A 215 1.15 -9.40 12.26
C LEU A 215 0.91 -7.94 12.59
N GLY A 216 -0.19 -7.39 12.08
CA GLY A 216 -0.61 -6.01 12.31
C GLY A 216 -2.05 -5.94 12.79
N VAL A 217 -2.35 -4.96 13.63
CA VAL A 217 -3.70 -4.68 14.11
C VAL A 217 -3.98 -3.18 14.11
N ILE A 218 -5.22 -2.82 13.84
CA ILE A 218 -5.77 -1.48 14.08
C ILE A 218 -7.00 -1.63 14.96
N LEU A 219 -7.01 -0.92 16.08
CA LEU A 219 -8.04 -0.97 17.11
C LEU A 219 -8.58 0.44 17.36
N PRO A 220 -9.59 0.90 16.61
CA PRO A 220 -10.20 2.20 16.84
C PRO A 220 -10.95 2.25 18.17
N ASP A 221 -11.16 3.43 18.68
CA ASP A 221 -12.01 3.64 19.85
C ASP A 221 -13.43 3.11 19.56
N LYS A 222 -13.96 2.33 20.49
CA LYS A 222 -15.33 1.76 20.39
C LYS A 222 -16.44 2.80 20.25
N ASN A 223 -16.16 4.04 20.65
CA ASN A 223 -17.08 5.16 20.56
C ASN A 223 -16.76 6.06 19.35
N SER A 224 -15.83 5.70 18.47
CA SER A 224 -15.64 6.38 17.21
C SER A 224 -16.97 6.38 16.47
N ARG A 225 -17.46 7.54 16.12
CA ARG A 225 -18.68 7.63 15.33
C ARG A 225 -18.35 7.18 13.91
N PRO A 226 -19.14 6.28 13.34
CA PRO A 226 -19.06 6.06 11.91
C PRO A 226 -19.37 7.39 11.22
N ASN A 227 -18.72 7.66 10.12
CA ASN A 227 -19.10 8.75 9.25
C ASN A 227 -20.57 8.58 8.85
N ASP A 228 -21.24 9.69 8.56
CA ASP A 228 -22.60 9.70 7.99
C ASP A 228 -22.64 9.04 6.59
N THR A 229 -21.53 8.50 6.14
CA THR A 229 -21.35 7.73 4.90
C THR A 229 -21.21 6.24 5.21
N ALA A 230 -21.37 5.42 4.20
CA ALA A 230 -21.25 3.96 4.28
C ALA A 230 -19.84 3.43 4.70
N ASP A 231 -18.91 4.32 5.03
CA ASP A 231 -17.54 3.99 5.36
C ASP A 231 -17.17 4.38 6.80
N PRO A 232 -17.43 3.52 7.79
CA PRO A 232 -17.17 3.83 9.19
C PRO A 232 -15.69 3.91 9.50
N SER A 233 -15.28 5.00 10.17
CA SER A 233 -13.90 5.24 10.60
C SER A 233 -13.41 4.31 11.72
N ASN A 234 -14.29 3.50 12.29
CA ASN A 234 -14.02 2.65 13.44
C ASN A 234 -13.87 1.16 13.08
N LYS A 235 -13.44 0.85 11.88
CA LYS A 235 -13.10 -0.52 11.48
C LYS A 235 -11.93 -1.06 12.29
N ARG A 236 -12.10 -2.30 12.78
CA ARG A 236 -11.03 -3.08 13.40
C ARG A 236 -10.39 -3.95 12.34
N GLU A 237 -9.08 -4.09 12.41
CA GLU A 237 -8.35 -4.90 11.45
C GLU A 237 -7.35 -5.81 12.13
N LEU A 238 -7.25 -7.02 11.58
CA LEU A 238 -6.19 -7.99 11.87
C LEU A 238 -5.60 -8.41 10.54
N ASN A 239 -4.29 -8.24 10.41
CA ASN A 239 -3.58 -8.50 9.17
C ASN A 239 -2.35 -9.38 9.41
N LEU A 240 -2.16 -10.39 8.59
CA LEU A 240 -0.95 -11.21 8.53
C LEU A 240 -0.35 -11.11 7.15
N VAL A 241 0.87 -10.59 7.08
CA VAL A 241 1.64 -10.46 5.85
C VAL A 241 2.89 -11.32 5.92
N ALA A 242 3.18 -12.05 4.86
CA ALA A 242 4.43 -12.80 4.72
C ALA A 242 5.05 -12.57 3.35
N SER A 243 6.38 -12.57 3.29
CA SER A 243 7.11 -12.51 2.04
C SER A 243 8.37 -13.36 2.10
N TYR A 244 8.77 -13.89 0.95
CA TYR A 244 10.01 -14.64 0.79
C TYR A 244 10.54 -14.50 -0.63
N THR A 245 11.84 -14.30 -0.77
CA THR A 245 12.51 -14.25 -2.06
C THR A 245 13.57 -15.34 -2.14
N LEU A 246 13.45 -16.20 -3.14
CA LEU A 246 14.38 -17.25 -3.47
C LEU A 246 14.98 -16.97 -4.85
N ASP A 247 16.22 -16.48 -4.88
CA ASP A 247 16.90 -16.05 -6.11
C ASP A 247 16.04 -15.06 -6.91
N LYS A 248 15.48 -15.50 -8.03
CA LYS A 248 14.64 -14.69 -8.92
C LYS A 248 13.15 -14.78 -8.62
N LEU A 249 12.76 -15.65 -7.72
CA LEU A 249 11.37 -15.95 -7.41
C LEU A 249 10.99 -15.28 -6.09
N SER A 250 9.95 -14.47 -6.10
CA SER A 250 9.42 -13.80 -4.91
C SER A 250 7.99 -14.23 -4.65
N PHE A 251 7.69 -14.57 -3.40
CA PHE A 251 6.37 -14.95 -2.90
C PHE A 251 5.89 -13.90 -1.92
N GLY A 252 4.59 -13.64 -1.92
CA GLY A 252 3.91 -12.80 -0.95
C GLY A 252 2.58 -13.40 -0.55
N ALA A 253 2.17 -13.17 0.67
CA ALA A 253 0.85 -13.50 1.18
C ALA A 253 0.33 -12.36 2.05
N ASP A 254 -0.95 -12.04 1.89
CA ASP A 254 -1.66 -11.04 2.67
C ASP A 254 -3.00 -11.63 3.11
N LEU A 255 -3.21 -11.75 4.42
CA LEU A 255 -4.45 -12.22 5.02
C LEU A 255 -5.01 -11.08 5.86
N LEU A 256 -6.22 -10.65 5.54
CA LEU A 256 -6.85 -9.53 6.20
C LEU A 256 -8.24 -9.92 6.72
N TYR A 257 -8.53 -9.52 7.96
CA TYR A 257 -9.86 -9.55 8.55
C TYR A 257 -10.24 -8.14 9.01
N VAL A 258 -11.44 -7.71 8.63
CA VAL A 258 -11.98 -6.39 8.96
C VAL A 258 -13.34 -6.56 9.62
N GLU A 259 -13.57 -5.82 10.69
CA GLU A 259 -14.87 -5.70 11.37
C GLU A 259 -15.23 -4.22 11.52
N ALA A 260 -16.38 -3.82 11.00
CA ALA A 260 -16.99 -2.53 11.26
C ALA A 260 -18.19 -2.72 12.21
N PRO A 261 -18.29 -1.98 13.33
CA PRO A 261 -19.41 -2.08 14.24
C PRO A 261 -20.68 -1.53 13.60
N ARG A 262 -21.84 -1.95 14.12
CA ARG A 262 -23.12 -1.37 13.74
C ARG A 262 -23.14 0.14 14.01
N SER A 263 -23.85 0.88 13.18
CA SER A 263 -24.05 2.31 13.33
C SER A 263 -25.45 2.72 12.96
N ASN A 264 -26.18 3.22 13.94
CA ASN A 264 -27.52 3.75 13.69
C ASN A 264 -27.48 5.02 12.83
N THR A 265 -26.37 5.77 12.88
CA THR A 265 -26.21 7.03 12.11
C THR A 265 -25.94 6.75 10.63
N ALA A 266 -25.25 5.65 10.31
CA ALA A 266 -24.98 5.24 8.92
C ALA A 266 -26.02 4.26 8.37
N GLY A 267 -27.10 3.98 9.12
CA GLY A 267 -28.11 3.00 8.71
C GLY A 267 -27.68 1.54 8.78
N VAL A 268 -26.54 1.26 9.43
CA VAL A 268 -25.98 -0.08 9.58
C VAL A 268 -26.53 -0.73 10.83
N SER A 269 -27.45 -1.64 10.66
CA SER A 269 -28.18 -2.28 11.78
C SER A 269 -27.34 -3.32 12.54
N GLU A 270 -26.34 -3.92 11.88
CA GLU A 270 -25.49 -5.00 12.43
C GLU A 270 -24.00 -4.75 12.18
N LYS A 271 -23.16 -5.62 12.72
CA LYS A 271 -21.72 -5.60 12.46
C LYS A 271 -21.42 -6.10 11.06
N ALA A 272 -20.75 -5.28 10.26
CA ALA A 272 -20.18 -5.71 8.99
C ALA A 272 -18.83 -6.41 9.23
N LYS A 273 -18.57 -7.49 8.50
CA LYS A 273 -17.33 -8.25 8.58
C LYS A 273 -16.90 -8.67 7.19
N ALA A 274 -15.61 -8.51 6.93
CA ALA A 274 -15.02 -9.02 5.70
C ALA A 274 -13.70 -9.74 5.98
N SER A 275 -13.32 -10.63 5.10
CA SER A 275 -12.02 -11.28 5.11
C SER A 275 -11.50 -11.46 3.70
N GLY A 276 -10.19 -11.46 3.57
CA GLY A 276 -9.53 -11.69 2.29
C GLY A 276 -8.18 -12.36 2.44
N VAL A 277 -7.80 -13.06 1.40
CA VAL A 277 -6.47 -13.60 1.22
C VAL A 277 -5.97 -13.23 -0.17
N ALA A 278 -4.76 -12.71 -0.26
CA ALA A 278 -4.04 -12.47 -1.50
C ALA A 278 -2.72 -13.26 -1.50
N LEU A 279 -2.45 -13.94 -2.60
CA LEU A 279 -1.18 -14.60 -2.86
C LEU A 279 -0.52 -13.94 -4.06
N HIS A 280 0.76 -13.64 -3.92
CA HIS A 280 1.57 -12.96 -4.90
C HIS A 280 2.75 -13.84 -5.31
N LEU A 281 3.04 -13.86 -6.59
CA LEU A 281 4.21 -14.54 -7.16
C LEU A 281 4.86 -13.61 -8.16
N SER A 282 6.18 -13.50 -8.13
CA SER A 282 6.92 -12.75 -9.14
C SER A 282 8.19 -13.50 -9.55
N TYR A 283 8.51 -13.46 -10.84
CA TYR A 283 9.74 -14.00 -11.39
C TYR A 283 10.53 -12.92 -12.12
N ASP A 284 11.72 -12.63 -11.63
CA ASP A 284 12.61 -11.57 -12.15
C ASP A 284 13.61 -12.15 -13.15
N LEU A 285 13.43 -11.81 -14.42
CA LEU A 285 14.24 -12.23 -15.56
C LEU A 285 15.01 -11.06 -16.20
N LYS A 286 15.36 -10.05 -15.46
CA LYS A 286 15.99 -8.82 -15.97
C LYS A 286 16.42 -8.88 -17.45
N PRO A 287 15.91 -7.96 -18.29
CA PRO A 287 15.15 -6.75 -17.96
C PRO A 287 13.63 -6.97 -17.81
N PHE A 288 13.17 -8.23 -17.90
CA PHE A 288 11.76 -8.60 -17.77
C PHE A 288 11.43 -9.06 -16.35
N LYS A 289 10.18 -8.88 -15.97
CA LYS A 289 9.58 -9.43 -14.75
C LYS A 289 8.17 -9.90 -15.07
N LEU A 290 7.78 -11.05 -14.55
CA LEU A 290 6.42 -11.54 -14.61
C LEU A 290 5.87 -11.62 -13.20
N SER A 291 4.73 -11.01 -12.96
CA SER A 291 4.06 -11.03 -11.66
C SER A 291 2.63 -11.54 -11.78
N GLY A 292 2.17 -12.29 -10.79
CA GLY A 292 0.82 -12.82 -10.68
C GLY A 292 0.27 -12.64 -9.28
N ARG A 293 -1.03 -12.35 -9.18
CA ARG A 293 -1.79 -12.27 -7.94
C ARG A 293 -3.09 -13.04 -8.10
N ILE A 294 -3.42 -13.82 -7.07
CA ILE A 294 -4.73 -14.45 -6.88
C ILE A 294 -5.28 -14.01 -5.53
N GLU A 295 -6.56 -13.65 -5.48
CA GLU A 295 -7.21 -13.26 -4.26
C GLU A 295 -8.55 -13.95 -4.11
N TYR A 296 -8.95 -14.19 -2.88
CA TYR A 296 -10.30 -14.50 -2.49
C TYR A 296 -10.74 -13.54 -1.40
N VAL A 297 -11.92 -12.95 -1.56
CA VAL A 297 -12.52 -12.05 -0.60
C VAL A 297 -13.94 -12.47 -0.29
N LYS A 298 -14.36 -12.22 0.93
CA LYS A 298 -15.71 -12.52 1.40
C LYS A 298 -16.18 -11.41 2.31
N ASP A 299 -17.28 -10.78 1.93
CA ASP A 299 -18.08 -9.93 2.80
C ASP A 299 -19.14 -10.79 3.49
N ASN A 300 -19.22 -10.70 4.81
CA ASN A 300 -20.19 -11.42 5.64
C ASN A 300 -21.23 -10.47 6.24
N SER A 301 -21.34 -9.26 5.75
CA SER A 301 -22.34 -8.32 6.20
C SER A 301 -23.69 -8.67 5.60
N ASP A 302 -24.50 -9.42 6.33
CA ASP A 302 -25.90 -9.69 5.98
C ASP A 302 -26.82 -8.49 6.25
N ALA A 303 -26.24 -7.38 6.63
CA ALA A 303 -26.93 -6.34 7.38
C ALA A 303 -27.22 -5.07 6.59
N GLY A 304 -27.32 -5.17 5.30
CA GLY A 304 -27.77 -4.08 4.44
C GLY A 304 -27.11 -2.76 4.75
N GLY A 305 -25.85 -2.55 4.35
CA GLY A 305 -25.35 -1.25 4.59
C GLY A 305 -23.89 -0.95 4.32
N ILE A 306 -22.97 -1.89 4.42
CA ILE A 306 -21.56 -1.58 4.18
C ILE A 306 -20.92 -2.66 3.31
N ASP A 307 -20.59 -2.29 2.10
CA ASP A 307 -19.68 -3.05 1.25
C ASP A 307 -18.24 -2.81 1.70
N LEU A 308 -17.66 -3.75 2.45
CA LEU A 308 -16.28 -3.69 2.91
C LEU A 308 -15.26 -4.12 1.85
N VAL A 309 -15.70 -4.84 0.83
CA VAL A 309 -14.85 -5.43 -0.20
C VAL A 309 -14.83 -4.59 -1.49
N GLY A 310 -15.95 -3.96 -1.83
CA GLY A 310 -16.13 -3.22 -3.09
C GLY A 310 -16.81 -4.02 -4.20
N LEU A 311 -17.43 -5.16 -3.87
CA LEU A 311 -18.16 -6.03 -4.82
C LEU A 311 -19.66 -6.07 -4.57
N SER A 312 -20.22 -5.15 -3.83
CA SER A 312 -21.54 -5.14 -3.22
C SER A 312 -21.63 -5.88 -1.88
N ASP A 313 -22.57 -5.44 -1.05
CA ASP A 313 -22.83 -5.95 0.28
C ASP A 313 -23.11 -7.46 0.28
N GLY A 314 -22.52 -8.20 1.22
CA GLY A 314 -22.70 -9.65 1.38
C GLY A 314 -22.08 -10.50 0.24
N ASN A 315 -21.29 -9.91 -0.63
CA ASN A 315 -20.73 -10.62 -1.78
C ASN A 315 -19.39 -11.29 -1.44
N LYS A 316 -18.99 -12.22 -2.28
CA LYS A 316 -17.67 -12.84 -2.28
C LYS A 316 -17.16 -13.02 -3.70
N GLY A 317 -15.86 -13.09 -3.86
CA GLY A 317 -15.30 -13.20 -5.19
C GLY A 317 -13.82 -13.57 -5.21
N TRP A 318 -13.41 -13.95 -6.41
CA TRP A 318 -12.03 -14.24 -6.77
C TRP A 318 -11.49 -13.17 -7.70
N THR A 319 -10.20 -12.85 -7.56
CA THR A 319 -9.48 -12.07 -8.54
C THR A 319 -8.23 -12.79 -9.04
N PHE A 320 -7.90 -12.56 -10.31
CA PHE A 320 -6.68 -13.07 -10.94
C PHE A 320 -6.04 -11.92 -11.70
N THR A 321 -4.76 -11.68 -11.46
CA THR A 321 -4.01 -10.62 -12.13
C THR A 321 -2.67 -11.16 -12.60
N VAL A 322 -2.31 -10.85 -13.86
CA VAL A 322 -1.00 -11.16 -14.43
C VAL A 322 -0.42 -9.89 -15.03
N THR A 323 0.84 -9.59 -14.70
CA THR A 323 1.51 -8.33 -15.06
C THR A 323 2.92 -8.62 -15.56
N PRO A 324 3.14 -8.78 -16.88
CA PRO A 324 4.47 -8.69 -17.47
C PRO A 324 5.00 -7.26 -17.41
N ALA A 325 6.26 -7.09 -17.09
CA ALA A 325 6.93 -5.80 -17.03
C ALA A 325 8.31 -5.86 -17.71
N TYR A 326 8.71 -4.75 -18.31
CA TYR A 326 10.04 -4.51 -18.86
C TYR A 326 10.64 -3.26 -18.23
N THR A 327 11.89 -3.33 -17.77
CA THR A 327 12.57 -2.20 -17.13
C THR A 327 13.93 -1.95 -17.77
N LYS A 328 14.21 -0.69 -18.12
CA LYS A 328 15.50 -0.26 -18.65
C LYS A 328 15.94 1.07 -18.02
N GLY A 329 16.91 1.00 -17.11
CA GLY A 329 17.30 2.16 -16.30
C GLY A 329 16.10 2.71 -15.50
N PRO A 330 15.80 4.00 -15.58
CA PRO A 330 14.67 4.61 -14.88
C PRO A 330 13.31 4.36 -15.54
N LEU A 331 13.29 3.81 -16.76
CA LEU A 331 12.06 3.57 -17.51
C LEU A 331 11.52 2.17 -17.27
N PHE A 332 10.20 2.07 -17.15
CA PHE A 332 9.50 0.80 -17.18
C PHE A 332 8.27 0.84 -18.07
N LEU A 333 7.91 -0.31 -18.60
CA LEU A 333 6.65 -0.58 -19.29
C LEU A 333 6.08 -1.86 -18.70
N ARG A 334 4.78 -1.86 -18.40
CA ARG A 334 4.08 -3.08 -17.98
C ARG A 334 2.70 -3.18 -18.61
N GLY A 335 2.31 -4.40 -18.95
CA GLY A 335 0.95 -4.77 -19.29
C GLY A 335 0.29 -5.43 -18.10
N GLU A 336 -1.05 -5.45 -18.06
CA GLU A 336 -1.81 -6.13 -17.03
C GLU A 336 -3.08 -6.75 -17.62
N LEU A 337 -3.34 -7.98 -17.24
CA LEU A 337 -4.63 -8.63 -17.44
C LEU A 337 -5.18 -8.96 -16.05
N SER A 338 -6.37 -8.46 -15.74
CA SER A 338 -7.06 -8.79 -14.49
C SER A 338 -8.46 -9.32 -14.77
N TYR A 339 -8.88 -10.28 -13.94
CA TYR A 339 -10.21 -10.88 -13.98
C TYR A 339 -10.78 -10.94 -12.57
N VAL A 340 -12.03 -10.51 -12.44
CA VAL A 340 -12.81 -10.57 -11.20
C VAL A 340 -14.03 -11.45 -11.44
N LYS A 341 -14.31 -12.37 -10.53
CA LYS A 341 -15.52 -13.20 -10.52
C LYS A 341 -16.15 -13.15 -9.15
N ALA A 342 -17.40 -12.69 -9.07
CA ALA A 342 -18.19 -12.60 -7.85
C ALA A 342 -19.40 -13.52 -7.88
N ASP A 343 -19.96 -13.83 -6.72
CA ASP A 343 -21.16 -14.67 -6.63
C ASP A 343 -22.43 -13.88 -6.97
N GLN A 344 -22.44 -12.58 -6.70
CA GLN A 344 -23.53 -11.68 -7.03
C GLN A 344 -23.07 -10.61 -8.04
N PRO A 345 -23.99 -9.98 -8.79
CA PRO A 345 -23.65 -8.90 -9.69
C PRO A 345 -23.01 -7.70 -8.96
N PHE A 346 -21.96 -7.12 -9.57
CA PHE A 346 -21.25 -5.93 -9.05
C PHE A 346 -20.92 -4.89 -10.11
N THR A 347 -21.33 -5.13 -11.37
CA THR A 347 -21.08 -4.21 -12.49
C THR A 347 -22.34 -3.45 -12.87
N GLN A 348 -22.20 -2.35 -13.62
CA GLN A 348 -23.34 -1.56 -14.14
C GLN A 348 -24.31 -2.38 -14.97
N ASN A 349 -23.79 -3.38 -15.70
CA ASN A 349 -24.59 -4.25 -16.59
C ASN A 349 -25.18 -5.44 -15.83
N ASN A 350 -25.17 -5.39 -14.49
CA ASN A 350 -25.62 -6.49 -13.64
C ASN A 350 -24.89 -7.82 -13.89
N LYS A 351 -23.57 -7.75 -14.20
CA LYS A 351 -22.72 -8.92 -14.40
C LYS A 351 -21.95 -9.28 -13.12
N LYS A 352 -21.61 -10.56 -13.03
CA LYS A 352 -20.86 -11.16 -11.92
C LYS A 352 -19.37 -11.28 -12.21
N ASP A 353 -18.92 -10.77 -13.32
CA ASP A 353 -17.55 -10.85 -13.77
C ASP A 353 -17.09 -9.58 -14.48
N GLN A 354 -15.80 -9.31 -14.40
CA GLN A 354 -15.14 -8.22 -15.09
C GLN A 354 -13.75 -8.65 -15.53
N THR A 355 -13.40 -8.34 -16.78
CA THR A 355 -12.03 -8.45 -17.29
C THR A 355 -11.51 -7.06 -17.58
N ARG A 356 -10.28 -6.76 -17.17
CA ARG A 356 -9.57 -5.55 -17.53
C ARG A 356 -8.25 -5.86 -18.19
N ILE A 357 -7.91 -5.07 -19.20
CA ILE A 357 -6.60 -5.05 -19.85
C ILE A 357 -6.02 -3.67 -19.60
N GLY A 358 -4.82 -3.61 -19.06
CA GLY A 358 -4.13 -2.37 -18.77
C GLY A 358 -2.73 -2.32 -19.35
N MET A 359 -2.21 -1.12 -19.54
CA MET A 359 -0.83 -0.83 -19.84
C MET A 359 -0.40 0.42 -19.09
N GLU A 360 0.81 0.41 -18.56
CA GLU A 360 1.42 1.57 -17.88
C GLU A 360 2.86 1.73 -18.33
N VAL A 361 3.23 2.96 -18.58
CA VAL A 361 4.61 3.37 -18.80
C VAL A 361 5.01 4.39 -17.74
N GLY A 362 6.23 4.30 -17.24
CA GLY A 362 6.69 5.18 -16.18
C GLY A 362 8.18 5.45 -16.22
N PHE A 363 8.52 6.56 -15.59
CA PHE A 363 9.87 7.01 -15.32
C PHE A 363 10.01 7.16 -13.80
N ILE A 364 11.01 6.52 -13.21
CA ILE A 364 11.31 6.58 -11.77
C ILE A 364 12.73 7.14 -11.60
N PHE A 365 12.91 8.09 -10.69
CA PHE A 365 14.20 8.73 -10.44
C PHE A 365 14.49 8.88 -8.95
#